data_5e981d602c2524980427ca4bced7519c
#
_entry.id   5e981d602c2524980427ca4bced7519c
#
_cell.length_a   1.000
_cell.length_b   1.000
_cell.length_c   1.000
_cell.angle_alpha   90.00
_cell.angle_beta   90.00
_cell.angle_gamma   90.00
#
_symmetry.space_group_name_H-M   'P 1'
#
loop_
_entity.id
_entity.type
_entity.pdbx_description
1 polymer ?
#
loop_
_entity_poly.entity_id
_entity_poly.type
_entity_poly.pdbx_seq_one_letter_code
_entity_poly.pdbx_strand_id
1 'polypeptide(L)'
;MVTVTQLQPGDVAHVDRYLPLNRLDQQRAEGSTYLVAWDDEQPIAHAHIAWVGTHLGVPEIQDVFVVPERRRRGIAAQLTDAAEQEARARGWDSISLSVSQDGNVAARQLYAKLGYADAGVDPVRVSGSIMLRGRPFEVDDSLLYLVKPL
;
A
#
# COMPACT_ATOMS: atom_id res chain seq x y z
N MET A 1 -4.57 -20.15 -7.62
CA MET A 1 -4.16 -19.00 -8.46
C MET A 1 -4.45 -17.72 -7.74
N VAL A 2 -3.50 -16.82 -7.70
CA VAL A 2 -3.69 -15.52 -7.05
C VAL A 2 -4.24 -14.51 -8.05
N THR A 3 -5.32 -13.84 -7.68
CA THR A 3 -5.91 -12.76 -8.47
C THR A 3 -5.96 -11.48 -7.62
N VAL A 4 -5.87 -10.32 -8.27
CA VAL A 4 -5.93 -9.02 -7.59
C VAL A 4 -7.14 -8.25 -8.13
N THR A 5 -7.98 -7.77 -7.21
CA THR A 5 -9.16 -6.98 -7.55
C THR A 5 -9.28 -5.78 -6.63
N GLN A 6 -10.07 -4.79 -7.04
CA GLN A 6 -10.45 -3.69 -6.15
C GLN A 6 -11.46 -4.21 -5.11
N LEU A 7 -11.30 -3.77 -3.88
CA LEU A 7 -12.24 -4.12 -2.80
C LEU A 7 -13.60 -3.50 -3.08
N GLN A 8 -14.61 -4.36 -3.11
CA GLN A 8 -16.00 -3.92 -3.30
C GLN A 8 -16.71 -3.80 -1.94
N PRO A 9 -17.71 -2.90 -1.83
CA PRO A 9 -18.42 -2.72 -0.56
C PRO A 9 -18.99 -4.01 0.03
N GLY A 10 -19.47 -4.91 -0.81
CA GLY A 10 -20.01 -6.20 -0.37
C GLY A 10 -18.99 -7.16 0.21
N ASP A 11 -17.71 -6.95 -0.07
CA ASP A 11 -16.64 -7.84 0.38
C ASP A 11 -15.92 -7.34 1.62
N VAL A 12 -16.20 -6.12 2.08
CA VAL A 12 -15.46 -5.49 3.19
C VAL A 12 -15.48 -6.35 4.45
N ALA A 13 -16.65 -6.82 4.86
CA ALA A 13 -16.78 -7.62 6.08
C ALA A 13 -16.01 -8.94 6.00
N HIS A 14 -16.05 -9.60 4.85
CA HIS A 14 -15.32 -10.83 4.63
C HIS A 14 -13.81 -10.62 4.65
N VAL A 15 -13.33 -9.62 3.91
CA VAL A 15 -11.90 -9.30 3.84
C VAL A 15 -11.36 -8.85 5.20
N ASP A 16 -12.12 -8.03 5.93
CA ASP A 16 -11.71 -7.50 7.23
C ASP A 16 -11.51 -8.60 8.30
N ARG A 17 -12.10 -9.76 8.12
CA ARG A 17 -11.87 -10.91 9.01
C ARG A 17 -10.45 -11.47 8.91
N TYR A 18 -9.85 -11.36 7.74
CA TYR A 18 -8.55 -11.99 7.44
C TYR A 18 -7.42 -10.97 7.35
N LEU A 19 -7.71 -9.73 6.96
CA LEU A 19 -6.70 -8.73 6.67
C LEU A 19 -6.94 -7.46 7.50
N PRO A 20 -5.84 -6.81 7.95
CA PRO A 20 -5.95 -5.57 8.73
C PRO A 20 -6.22 -4.37 7.83
N LEU A 21 -7.47 -4.15 7.43
CA LEU A 21 -7.86 -3.01 6.60
C LEU A 21 -7.87 -1.72 7.44
N ASN A 22 -6.70 -1.14 7.64
CA ASN A 22 -6.50 -0.06 8.59
C ASN A 22 -7.01 1.31 8.11
N ARG A 23 -7.30 1.44 6.80
CA ARG A 23 -7.65 2.72 6.17
C ARG A 23 -9.05 2.71 5.56
N LEU A 24 -9.97 1.94 6.14
CA LEU A 24 -11.34 1.82 5.62
C LEU A 24 -12.08 3.15 5.56
N ASP A 25 -11.86 4.03 6.54
CA ASP A 25 -12.49 5.35 6.54
C ASP A 25 -12.00 6.21 5.37
N GLN A 26 -10.74 6.06 5.00
CA GLN A 26 -10.18 6.76 3.84
C GLN A 26 -10.72 6.22 2.53
N GLN A 27 -11.02 4.93 2.46
CA GLN A 27 -11.59 4.33 1.25
C GLN A 27 -12.98 4.86 0.95
N ARG A 28 -13.74 5.25 1.96
CA ARG A 28 -15.08 5.84 1.77
C ARG A 28 -15.02 7.23 1.17
N ALA A 29 -13.87 7.90 1.28
CA ALA A 29 -13.66 9.19 0.64
C ALA A 29 -13.30 8.98 -0.84
N GLU A 30 -13.75 9.87 -1.70
CA GLU A 30 -13.27 9.90 -3.08
C GLU A 30 -11.76 10.17 -3.06
N GLY A 31 -10.94 9.27 -3.48
CA GLY A 31 -9.51 9.49 -3.53
C GLY A 31 -8.67 8.37 -2.99
N SER A 32 -9.26 7.23 -2.70
CA SER A 32 -8.49 6.05 -2.32
C SER A 32 -9.13 4.76 -2.80
N THR A 33 -8.31 3.71 -2.90
CA THR A 33 -8.74 2.38 -3.35
C THR A 33 -7.98 1.34 -2.55
N TYR A 34 -8.67 0.30 -2.09
CA TYR A 34 -8.01 -0.93 -1.64
C TYR A 34 -7.94 -1.93 -2.78
N LEU A 35 -6.76 -2.51 -2.99
CA LEU A 35 -6.57 -3.69 -3.81
C LEU A 35 -6.44 -4.90 -2.90
N VAL A 36 -7.06 -6.01 -3.27
CA VAL A 36 -7.02 -7.26 -2.51
C VAL A 36 -6.51 -8.37 -3.41
N ALA A 37 -5.56 -9.13 -2.90
CA ALA A 37 -5.10 -10.35 -3.54
C ALA A 37 -5.87 -11.53 -2.95
N TRP A 38 -6.37 -12.39 -3.82
CA TRP A 38 -7.20 -13.54 -3.47
C TRP A 38 -6.52 -14.83 -3.91
N ASP A 39 -6.57 -15.84 -3.07
CA ASP A 39 -6.32 -17.22 -3.47
C ASP A 39 -7.68 -17.93 -3.45
N ASP A 40 -8.25 -18.10 -4.64
CA ASP A 40 -9.65 -18.46 -4.82
C ASP A 40 -10.56 -17.48 -4.06
N GLU A 41 -11.27 -17.91 -3.04
CA GLU A 41 -12.19 -17.07 -2.26
C GLU A 41 -11.56 -16.49 -0.99
N GLN A 42 -10.29 -16.83 -0.71
CA GLN A 42 -9.63 -16.36 0.50
C GLN A 42 -8.79 -15.12 0.22
N PRO A 43 -9.03 -14.01 0.95
CA PRO A 43 -8.16 -12.83 0.84
C PRO A 43 -6.85 -13.11 1.56
N ILE A 44 -5.73 -12.85 0.89
CA ILE A 44 -4.38 -13.16 1.40
C ILE A 44 -3.47 -11.94 1.51
N ALA A 45 -3.83 -10.82 0.90
CA ALA A 45 -3.01 -9.61 0.93
C ALA A 45 -3.83 -8.40 0.51
N HIS A 46 -3.38 -7.22 0.87
CA HIS A 46 -3.98 -5.97 0.41
C HIS A 46 -2.93 -4.89 0.19
N ALA A 47 -3.31 -3.87 -0.57
CA ALA A 47 -2.60 -2.61 -0.69
C ALA A 47 -3.63 -1.48 -0.75
N HIS A 48 -3.32 -0.36 -0.12
CA HIS A 48 -4.13 0.85 -0.18
C HIS A 48 -3.45 1.85 -1.11
N ILE A 49 -4.21 2.51 -1.97
CA ILE A 49 -3.70 3.55 -2.86
C ILE A 49 -4.43 4.84 -2.55
N ALA A 50 -3.67 5.88 -2.20
CA ALA A 50 -4.18 7.24 -2.10
C ALA A 50 -3.95 7.94 -3.44
N TRP A 51 -5.04 8.42 -4.05
CA TRP A 51 -4.98 9.09 -5.35
C TRP A 51 -4.71 10.58 -5.23
N VAL A 52 -5.11 11.17 -4.11
CA VAL A 52 -4.99 12.62 -3.86
C VAL A 52 -4.49 12.87 -2.44
N GLY A 53 -4.00 14.10 -2.19
CA GLY A 53 -3.56 14.49 -0.86
C GLY A 53 -2.29 13.81 -0.39
N THR A 54 -1.47 13.30 -1.31
CA THR A 54 -0.23 12.60 -1.00
C THR A 54 0.93 13.57 -0.82
N HIS A 55 2.01 13.09 -0.22
CA HIS A 55 3.18 13.93 0.06
C HIS A 55 3.85 14.46 -1.23
N LEU A 56 3.95 13.63 -2.26
CA LEU A 56 4.60 14.00 -3.51
C LEU A 56 3.64 14.53 -4.59
N GLY A 57 2.34 14.59 -4.30
CA GLY A 57 1.36 15.04 -5.27
C GLY A 57 1.05 14.05 -6.40
N VAL A 58 1.54 12.83 -6.29
CA VAL A 58 1.24 11.71 -7.20
C VAL A 58 0.64 10.57 -6.40
N PRO A 59 -0.03 9.57 -7.02
CA PRO A 59 -0.59 8.45 -6.27
C PRO A 59 0.44 7.80 -5.35
N GLU A 60 0.01 7.39 -4.18
CA GLU A 60 0.88 6.76 -3.19
C GLU A 60 0.33 5.41 -2.77
N ILE A 61 1.14 4.36 -2.92
CA ILE A 61 0.82 3.04 -2.39
C ILE A 61 1.12 3.06 -0.88
N GLN A 62 0.13 2.67 -0.10
CA GLN A 62 0.22 2.66 1.35
C GLN A 62 -0.20 1.30 1.88
N ASP A 63 0.25 0.96 3.07
CA ASP A 63 -0.31 -0.12 3.87
C ASP A 63 -0.36 -1.47 3.13
N VAL A 64 0.74 -1.84 2.49
CA VAL A 64 0.87 -3.15 1.84
C VAL A 64 1.05 -4.23 2.90
N PHE A 65 0.16 -5.23 2.88
CA PHE A 65 0.20 -6.33 3.83
C PHE A 65 -0.04 -7.66 3.11
N VAL A 66 0.81 -8.64 3.41
CA VAL A 66 0.66 -10.02 2.95
C VAL A 66 0.63 -10.91 4.19
N VAL A 67 -0.33 -11.82 4.27
CA VAL A 67 -0.38 -12.76 5.40
C VAL A 67 0.94 -13.52 5.52
N PRO A 68 1.45 -13.76 6.75
CA PRO A 68 2.79 -14.31 6.94
C PRO A 68 3.07 -15.60 6.18
N GLU A 69 2.10 -16.52 6.11
CA GLU A 69 2.24 -17.81 5.44
C GLU A 69 2.28 -17.72 3.91
N ARG A 70 2.01 -16.53 3.35
CA ARG A 70 2.03 -16.29 1.90
C ARG A 70 3.14 -15.34 1.46
N ARG A 71 4.01 -14.94 2.39
CA ARG A 71 5.13 -14.04 2.08
C ARG A 71 6.20 -14.76 1.25
N ARG A 72 7.04 -13.96 0.57
CA ARG A 72 8.13 -14.44 -0.31
C ARG A 72 7.64 -15.22 -1.53
N ARG A 73 6.41 -14.95 -1.99
CA ARG A 73 5.80 -15.59 -3.16
C ARG A 73 5.46 -14.60 -4.27
N GLY A 74 5.98 -13.37 -4.19
CA GLY A 74 5.76 -12.35 -5.20
C GLY A 74 4.40 -11.66 -5.13
N ILE A 75 3.63 -11.82 -4.05
CA ILE A 75 2.28 -11.25 -3.95
C ILE A 75 2.34 -9.73 -3.80
N ALA A 76 3.29 -9.19 -3.01
CA ALA A 76 3.48 -7.75 -2.91
C ALA A 76 3.83 -7.13 -4.27
N ALA A 77 4.64 -7.80 -5.08
CA ALA A 77 4.95 -7.37 -6.44
C ALA A 77 3.70 -7.38 -7.33
N GLN A 78 2.83 -8.38 -7.21
CA GLN A 78 1.58 -8.43 -7.98
C GLN A 78 0.63 -7.29 -7.59
N LEU A 79 0.52 -6.98 -6.29
CA LEU A 79 -0.28 -5.85 -5.81
C LEU A 79 0.28 -4.53 -6.35
N THR A 80 1.60 -4.37 -6.29
CA THR A 80 2.26 -3.17 -6.78
C THR A 80 2.04 -3.00 -8.29
N ASP A 81 2.16 -4.07 -9.07
CA ASP A 81 1.89 -4.03 -10.50
C ASP A 81 0.44 -3.63 -10.80
N ALA A 82 -0.52 -4.18 -10.05
CA ALA A 82 -1.93 -3.81 -10.21
C ALA A 82 -2.17 -2.34 -9.88
N ALA A 83 -1.51 -1.81 -8.85
CA ALA A 83 -1.58 -0.40 -8.51
C ALA A 83 -1.03 0.49 -9.63
N GLU A 84 0.10 0.09 -10.22
CA GLU A 84 0.70 0.82 -11.35
C GLU A 84 -0.20 0.82 -12.57
N GLN A 85 -0.82 -0.31 -12.89
CA GLN A 85 -1.77 -0.41 -14.00
C GLN A 85 -2.97 0.50 -13.78
N GLU A 86 -3.52 0.53 -12.58
CA GLU A 86 -4.63 1.42 -12.25
C GLU A 86 -4.23 2.89 -12.35
N ALA A 87 -3.02 3.24 -11.90
CA ALA A 87 -2.51 4.60 -12.02
C ALA A 87 -2.36 5.02 -13.49
N ARG A 88 -1.85 4.12 -14.34
CA ARG A 88 -1.77 4.37 -15.79
C ARG A 88 -3.16 4.58 -16.40
N ALA A 89 -4.12 3.74 -16.03
CA ALA A 89 -5.49 3.84 -16.53
C ALA A 89 -6.14 5.16 -16.15
N ARG A 90 -5.74 5.75 -15.02
CA ARG A 90 -6.21 7.06 -14.57
C ARG A 90 -5.42 8.23 -15.16
N GLY A 91 -4.42 7.97 -16.00
CA GLY A 91 -3.62 9.00 -16.67
C GLY A 91 -2.43 9.53 -15.89
N TRP A 92 -2.01 8.86 -14.84
CA TRP A 92 -0.85 9.27 -14.06
C TRP A 92 0.47 8.87 -14.73
N ASP A 93 1.49 9.72 -14.61
CA ASP A 93 2.82 9.50 -15.16
C ASP A 93 3.80 8.89 -14.17
N SER A 94 3.45 8.87 -12.91
CA SER A 94 4.30 8.34 -11.85
C SER A 94 3.46 7.88 -10.68
N ILE A 95 4.07 7.06 -9.84
CA ILE A 95 3.47 6.54 -8.60
C ILE A 95 4.54 6.53 -7.52
N SER A 96 4.14 6.72 -6.28
CA SER A 96 5.04 6.81 -5.15
C SER A 96 4.67 5.84 -4.04
N LEU A 97 5.57 5.68 -3.11
CA LEU A 97 5.35 5.00 -1.84
C LEU A 97 6.38 5.49 -0.83
N SER A 98 6.15 5.18 0.43
CA SER A 98 7.11 5.49 1.48
C SER A 98 7.56 4.19 2.17
N VAL A 99 8.81 4.20 2.61
CA VAL A 99 9.42 3.09 3.35
C VAL A 99 10.11 3.64 4.59
N SER A 100 10.19 2.82 5.64
CA SER A 100 10.94 3.19 6.83
C SER A 100 12.43 3.35 6.49
N GLN A 101 13.02 4.45 6.95
CA GLN A 101 14.45 4.73 6.74
C GLN A 101 15.33 3.71 7.47
N ASP A 102 14.94 3.33 8.68
CA ASP A 102 15.76 2.50 9.57
C ASP A 102 15.27 1.06 9.71
N GLY A 103 14.14 0.71 9.08
CA GLY A 103 13.55 -0.61 9.17
C GLY A 103 13.36 -1.27 7.82
N ASN A 104 12.79 -2.46 7.85
CA ASN A 104 12.31 -3.24 6.70
C ASN A 104 13.19 -3.19 5.44
N VAL A 105 14.43 -3.68 5.56
CA VAL A 105 15.38 -3.77 4.44
C VAL A 105 14.79 -4.56 3.27
N ALA A 106 14.02 -5.61 3.56
CA ALA A 106 13.40 -6.45 2.53
C ALA A 106 12.43 -5.65 1.66
N ALA A 107 11.63 -4.77 2.25
CA ALA A 107 10.72 -3.90 1.49
C ALA A 107 11.50 -2.93 0.60
N ARG A 108 12.55 -2.29 1.14
CA ARG A 108 13.37 -1.38 0.33
C ARG A 108 14.02 -2.09 -0.86
N GLN A 109 14.51 -3.30 -0.65
CA GLN A 109 15.10 -4.11 -1.73
C GLN A 109 14.06 -4.49 -2.78
N LEU A 110 12.85 -4.87 -2.34
CA LEU A 110 11.77 -5.21 -3.26
C LEU A 110 11.43 -4.03 -4.17
N TYR A 111 11.17 -2.86 -3.56
CA TYR A 111 10.75 -1.70 -4.35
C TYR A 111 11.86 -1.17 -5.24
N ALA A 112 13.12 -1.27 -4.82
CA ALA A 112 14.25 -0.96 -5.69
C ALA A 112 14.26 -1.86 -6.93
N LYS A 113 14.03 -3.16 -6.76
CA LYS A 113 13.92 -4.09 -7.89
C LYS A 113 12.75 -3.78 -8.80
N LEU A 114 11.66 -3.26 -8.26
CA LEU A 114 10.47 -2.90 -9.03
C LEU A 114 10.61 -1.55 -9.73
N GLY A 115 11.73 -0.86 -9.57
CA GLY A 115 12.02 0.38 -10.29
C GLY A 115 11.73 1.65 -9.50
N TYR A 116 11.48 1.55 -8.19
CA TYR A 116 11.28 2.71 -7.33
C TYR A 116 12.62 3.26 -6.90
N ALA A 117 12.78 4.57 -6.99
CA ALA A 117 14.01 5.28 -6.63
C ALA A 117 13.68 6.42 -5.66
N ASP A 118 14.70 6.86 -4.91
CA ASP A 118 14.56 7.98 -3.99
C ASP A 118 14.00 9.21 -4.73
N ALA A 119 12.97 9.81 -4.18
CA ALA A 119 12.31 10.97 -4.78
C ALA A 119 13.11 12.26 -4.65
N GLY A 120 14.21 12.25 -3.89
CA GLY A 120 15.05 13.43 -3.70
C GLY A 120 14.51 14.43 -2.70
N VAL A 121 13.52 14.05 -1.90
CA VAL A 121 12.98 14.89 -0.81
C VAL A 121 13.53 14.43 0.53
N ASP A 122 13.55 15.32 1.51
CA ASP A 122 14.01 14.98 2.86
C ASP A 122 13.09 13.91 3.47
N PRO A 123 13.64 12.99 4.29
CA PRO A 123 12.81 12.06 5.04
C PRO A 123 11.82 12.80 5.93
N VAL A 124 10.62 12.23 6.03
CA VAL A 124 9.56 12.80 6.86
C VAL A 124 9.48 12.04 8.18
N ARG A 125 9.67 12.77 9.28
CA ARG A 125 9.51 12.15 10.60
C ARG A 125 8.03 12.06 10.96
N VAL A 126 7.62 10.86 11.34
CA VAL A 126 6.27 10.58 11.81
C VAL A 126 6.38 10.08 13.25
N SER A 127 5.72 10.78 14.17
CA SER A 127 5.72 10.40 15.58
C SER A 127 4.37 10.72 16.21
N GLY A 128 4.05 10.01 17.28
CA GLY A 128 2.82 10.18 18.03
C GLY A 128 1.96 8.92 18.07
N SER A 129 0.73 9.08 18.53
CA SER A 129 -0.25 7.99 18.58
C SER A 129 -1.18 8.08 17.39
N ILE A 130 -1.39 6.95 16.73
CA ILE A 130 -2.42 6.80 15.70
C ILE A 130 -3.41 5.72 16.13
N MET A 131 -4.65 5.83 15.66
CA MET A 131 -5.68 4.81 15.93
C MET A 131 -5.71 3.84 14.75
N LEU A 132 -5.44 2.56 15.03
CA LEU A 132 -5.57 1.48 14.06
C LEU A 132 -6.61 0.50 14.58
N ARG A 133 -7.72 0.35 13.87
CA ARG A 133 -8.81 -0.57 14.22
C ARG A 133 -9.28 -0.40 15.66
N GLY A 134 -9.43 0.86 16.09
CA GLY A 134 -9.91 1.18 17.44
C GLY A 134 -8.88 1.03 18.55
N ARG A 135 -7.61 0.78 18.21
CA ARG A 135 -6.52 0.67 19.20
C ARG A 135 -5.46 1.74 18.96
N PRO A 136 -4.92 2.35 20.05
CA PRO A 136 -3.81 3.29 19.88
C PRO A 136 -2.52 2.57 19.56
N PHE A 137 -1.78 3.14 18.61
CA PHE A 137 -0.43 2.70 18.22
C PHE A 137 0.53 3.86 18.32
N GLU A 138 1.65 3.66 19.00
CA GLU A 138 2.74 4.62 19.02
C GLU A 138 3.54 4.48 17.73
N VAL A 139 3.78 5.60 17.05
CA VAL A 139 4.58 5.67 15.84
C VAL A 139 5.75 6.60 16.08
N ASP A 140 6.95 6.14 15.75
CA ASP A 140 8.16 6.96 15.74
C ASP A 140 9.06 6.43 14.63
N ASP A 141 8.98 7.05 13.47
CA ASP A 141 9.68 6.59 12.27
C ASP A 141 10.05 7.75 11.37
N SER A 142 11.04 7.54 10.54
CA SER A 142 11.39 8.43 9.45
C SER A 142 11.10 7.75 8.13
N LEU A 143 10.32 8.39 7.28
CA LEU A 143 9.86 7.83 6.02
C LEU A 143 10.67 8.38 4.86
N LEU A 144 11.22 7.48 4.05
CA LEU A 144 11.80 7.79 2.75
C LEU A 144 10.73 7.66 1.68
N TYR A 145 10.62 8.67 0.83
CA TYR A 145 9.69 8.63 -0.30
C TYR A 145 10.39 8.15 -1.55
N LEU A 146 9.81 7.16 -2.18
CA LEU A 146 10.29 6.58 -3.43
C LEU A 146 9.27 6.85 -4.52
N VAL A 147 9.75 7.00 -5.75
CA VAL A 147 8.92 7.28 -6.92
C VAL A 147 9.33 6.42 -8.09
N LYS A 148 8.37 6.07 -8.92
CA LYS A 148 8.59 5.31 -10.15
C LYS A 148 7.86 5.99 -11.30
N PRO A 149 8.53 6.26 -12.43
CA PRO A 149 7.86 6.70 -13.65
C PRO A 149 7.05 5.55 -14.25
N LEU A 150 5.88 5.88 -14.74
CA LEU A 150 4.95 4.90 -15.32
C LEU A 150 5.01 4.87 -16.84
#